data_8167e741b5ff5b35c51d922f6529d8fc
#
_entry.id   8167e741b5ff5b35c51d922f6529d8fc
#
_cell.length_a   1.000
_cell.length_b   1.000
_cell.length_c   1.000
_cell.angle_alpha   90.00
_cell.angle_beta   90.00
_cell.angle_gamma   90.00
#
_symmetry.space_group_name_H-M   'P 1'
#
loop_
_entity.id
_entity.type
_entity.pdbx_description
1 polymer ?
#
loop_
_entity_poly.entity_id
_entity_poly.type
_entity_poly.pdbx_seq_one_letter_code
_entity_poly.pdbx_strand_id
1 'polypeptide(L)'
;LFGYLTGMATALVNMPTIVTASLAASLVPVISEAIAQKRGDVVMKRTDTAMRLANLITIPAFVGMCVIATPISAMLYATPDAGPCIAVMSFGVFLLGVQQVTTGVLQGMGKTAIPFINMVISASVKVLLSWNLTALPAWGVLGAAWATNADFGVAAVLNLIFLYKYRRYTMDVLHTVKLFVAAGIMGAAVLGAYHGAFSIIHSNTLATLAAICVGGVVYLTAIVVIRAVKPEDVQGVPKIGPKLAAAVEKLSFKI
;
A
#
# COMPACT_ATOMS: atom_id res chain seq x y z
N LEU A 1 25.52 -0.45 4.57
CA LEU A 1 24.59 -0.34 3.42
C LEU A 1 23.54 -1.45 3.43
N PHE A 2 23.91 -2.73 3.56
CA PHE A 2 22.95 -3.84 3.59
C PHE A 2 21.96 -3.76 4.76
N GLY A 3 22.42 -3.33 5.96
CA GLY A 3 21.56 -3.10 7.12
C GLY A 3 20.48 -2.03 6.91
N TYR A 4 20.75 -1.03 6.07
CA TYR A 4 19.76 0.00 5.72
C TYR A 4 18.57 -0.57 4.93
N LEU A 5 18.83 -1.54 4.06
CA LEU A 5 17.79 -2.22 3.30
C LEU A 5 17.00 -3.21 4.17
N THR A 6 17.71 -4.18 4.77
CA THR A 6 17.06 -5.32 5.44
C THR A 6 16.51 -4.99 6.82
N GLY A 7 17.20 -4.12 7.58
CA GLY A 7 16.77 -3.73 8.92
C GLY A 7 15.82 -2.53 8.94
N MET A 8 16.20 -1.46 8.25
CA MET A 8 15.50 -0.17 8.36
C MET A 8 14.36 -0.02 7.35
N ALA A 9 14.66 -0.11 6.05
CA ALA A 9 13.65 0.10 5.02
C ALA A 9 12.58 -0.98 5.01
N THR A 10 12.95 -2.26 5.17
CA THR A 10 11.99 -3.37 5.25
C THR A 10 11.05 -3.26 6.46
N ALA A 11 11.57 -2.83 7.62
CA ALA A 11 10.74 -2.65 8.81
C ALA A 11 9.66 -1.58 8.59
N LEU A 12 10.01 -0.46 7.96
CA LEU A 12 9.05 0.62 7.64
C LEU A 12 8.00 0.18 6.61
N VAL A 13 8.41 -0.53 5.56
CA VAL A 13 7.49 -1.04 4.53
C VAL A 13 6.49 -2.03 5.13
N ASN A 14 6.92 -2.85 6.10
CA ASN A 14 6.04 -3.83 6.72
C ASN A 14 4.97 -3.21 7.64
N MET A 15 5.17 -2.02 8.19
CA MET A 15 4.19 -1.41 9.12
C MET A 15 2.79 -1.20 8.47
N PRO A 16 2.64 -0.51 7.34
CA PRO A 16 1.33 -0.36 6.71
C PRO A 16 0.75 -1.69 6.21
N THR A 17 1.62 -2.64 5.82
CA THR A 17 1.18 -3.91 5.24
C THR A 17 0.67 -4.92 6.27
N ILE A 18 0.88 -4.70 7.58
CA ILE A 18 0.23 -5.47 8.65
C ILE A 18 -1.30 -5.37 8.53
N VAL A 19 -1.82 -4.19 8.20
CA VAL A 19 -3.26 -3.98 8.04
C VAL A 19 -3.79 -4.76 6.83
N THR A 20 -3.07 -4.73 5.71
CA THR A 20 -3.48 -5.47 4.50
C THR A 20 -3.33 -6.99 4.67
N ALA A 21 -2.34 -7.45 5.44
CA ALA A 21 -2.20 -8.86 5.80
C ALA A 21 -3.39 -9.35 6.67
N SER A 22 -3.79 -8.55 7.65
CA SER A 22 -4.96 -8.84 8.50
C SER A 22 -6.25 -8.86 7.68
N LEU A 23 -6.39 -7.92 6.74
CA LEU A 23 -7.51 -7.88 5.81
C LEU A 23 -7.53 -9.13 4.92
N ALA A 24 -6.40 -9.51 4.34
CA ALA A 24 -6.26 -10.72 3.53
C ALA A 24 -6.63 -11.99 4.31
N ALA A 25 -6.15 -12.12 5.54
CA ALA A 25 -6.49 -13.25 6.41
C ALA A 25 -8.00 -13.33 6.71
N SER A 26 -8.65 -12.19 6.95
CA SER A 26 -10.09 -12.13 7.20
C SER A 26 -10.94 -12.47 5.96
N LEU A 27 -10.40 -12.29 4.76
CA LEU A 27 -11.10 -12.63 3.51
C LEU A 27 -11.20 -14.14 3.28
N VAL A 28 -10.23 -14.93 3.75
CA VAL A 28 -10.18 -16.37 3.49
C VAL A 28 -11.47 -17.08 3.90
N PRO A 29 -11.96 -16.99 5.16
CA PRO A 29 -13.20 -17.64 5.56
C PRO A 29 -14.42 -17.07 4.84
N VAL A 30 -14.50 -15.75 4.65
CA VAL A 30 -15.64 -15.07 3.99
C VAL A 30 -15.78 -15.51 2.52
N ILE A 31 -14.67 -15.62 1.81
CA ILE A 31 -14.65 -16.08 0.41
C ILE A 31 -14.95 -17.58 0.34
N SER A 32 -14.41 -18.39 1.26
CA SER A 32 -14.66 -19.83 1.32
C SER A 32 -16.15 -20.12 1.54
N GLU A 33 -16.79 -19.42 2.46
CA GLU A 33 -18.23 -19.52 2.70
C GLU A 33 -19.06 -19.12 1.47
N ALA A 34 -18.73 -18.00 0.83
CA ALA A 34 -19.41 -17.53 -0.37
C ALA A 34 -19.29 -18.53 -1.54
N ILE A 35 -18.14 -19.19 -1.67
CA ILE A 35 -17.92 -20.26 -2.65
C ILE A 35 -18.79 -21.49 -2.35
N ALA A 36 -18.83 -21.93 -1.09
CA ALA A 36 -19.65 -23.06 -0.66
C ALA A 36 -21.15 -22.82 -0.92
N GLN A 37 -21.59 -21.56 -0.74
CA GLN A 37 -22.97 -21.13 -1.02
C GLN A 37 -23.22 -20.81 -2.52
N LYS A 38 -22.24 -20.98 -3.41
CA LYS A 38 -22.31 -20.66 -4.86
C LYS A 38 -22.61 -19.18 -5.15
N ARG A 39 -22.29 -18.28 -4.22
CA ARG A 39 -22.56 -16.83 -4.31
C ARG A 39 -21.34 -16.09 -4.89
N GLY A 40 -21.15 -16.24 -6.21
CA GLY A 40 -20.03 -15.62 -6.92
C GLY A 40 -20.04 -14.09 -6.90
N ASP A 41 -21.22 -13.47 -6.82
CA ASP A 41 -21.43 -12.04 -6.66
C ASP A 41 -20.81 -11.50 -5.36
N VAL A 42 -20.98 -12.25 -4.25
CA VAL A 42 -20.40 -11.92 -2.95
C VAL A 42 -18.87 -11.98 -3.00
N VAL A 43 -18.31 -13.00 -3.67
CA VAL A 43 -16.86 -13.12 -3.87
C VAL A 43 -16.31 -11.87 -4.54
N MET A 44 -16.94 -11.43 -5.64
CA MET A 44 -16.51 -10.23 -6.39
C MET A 44 -16.61 -8.97 -5.53
N LYS A 45 -17.77 -8.76 -4.88
CA LYS A 45 -18.00 -7.59 -4.03
C LYS A 45 -17.00 -7.51 -2.87
N ARG A 46 -16.74 -8.64 -2.20
CA ARG A 46 -15.78 -8.69 -1.09
C ARG A 46 -14.34 -8.46 -1.55
N THR A 47 -13.96 -9.00 -2.71
CA THR A 47 -12.65 -8.77 -3.32
C THR A 47 -12.46 -7.29 -3.64
N ASP A 48 -13.47 -6.65 -4.28
CA ASP A 48 -13.41 -5.23 -4.64
C ASP A 48 -13.29 -4.34 -3.40
N THR A 49 -14.13 -4.56 -2.39
CA THR A 49 -14.08 -3.81 -1.13
C THR A 49 -12.70 -3.93 -0.46
N ALA A 50 -12.16 -5.15 -0.37
CA ALA A 50 -10.86 -5.37 0.24
C ALA A 50 -9.72 -4.71 -0.54
N MET A 51 -9.76 -4.76 -1.88
CA MET A 51 -8.77 -4.09 -2.73
C MET A 51 -8.82 -2.58 -2.56
N ARG A 52 -10.03 -1.98 -2.49
CA ARG A 52 -10.20 -0.55 -2.24
C ARG A 52 -9.66 -0.14 -0.89
N LEU A 53 -9.95 -0.90 0.18
CA LEU A 53 -9.43 -0.63 1.53
C LEU A 53 -7.91 -0.78 1.59
N ALA A 54 -7.35 -1.79 0.94
CA ALA A 54 -5.90 -1.95 0.87
C ALA A 54 -5.24 -0.76 0.16
N ASN A 55 -5.76 -0.36 -1.00
CA ASN A 55 -5.24 0.77 -1.75
C ASN A 55 -5.39 2.11 -1.00
N LEU A 56 -6.50 2.29 -0.27
CA LEU A 56 -6.74 3.47 0.56
C LEU A 56 -5.66 3.69 1.61
N ILE A 57 -5.06 2.62 2.12
CA ILE A 57 -4.01 2.67 3.15
C ILE A 57 -2.61 2.64 2.52
N THR A 58 -2.38 1.78 1.54
CA THR A 58 -1.04 1.54 1.00
C THR A 58 -0.56 2.65 0.08
N ILE A 59 -1.45 3.27 -0.71
CA ILE A 59 -1.06 4.35 -1.64
C ILE A 59 -0.56 5.60 -0.89
N PRO A 60 -1.27 6.17 0.11
CA PRO A 60 -0.74 7.31 0.85
C PRO A 60 0.50 6.95 1.68
N ALA A 61 0.57 5.74 2.23
CA ALA A 61 1.77 5.27 2.93
C ALA A 61 2.98 5.21 2.00
N PHE A 62 2.81 4.69 0.79
CA PHE A 62 3.85 4.71 -0.25
C PHE A 62 4.30 6.13 -0.54
N VAL A 63 3.38 7.02 -0.93
CA VAL A 63 3.73 8.39 -1.34
C VAL A 63 4.34 9.16 -0.19
N GLY A 64 3.77 9.06 1.02
CA GLY A 64 4.29 9.73 2.22
C GLY A 64 5.71 9.28 2.56
N MET A 65 5.97 7.98 2.61
CA MET A 65 7.32 7.45 2.88
C MET A 65 8.31 7.78 1.76
N CYS A 66 7.88 7.81 0.50
CA CYS A 66 8.74 8.17 -0.63
C CYS A 66 9.21 9.62 -0.53
N VAL A 67 8.28 10.53 -0.25
CA VAL A 67 8.49 11.98 -0.30
C VAL A 67 9.39 12.49 0.84
N ILE A 68 9.22 11.94 2.06
CA ILE A 68 10.03 12.31 3.23
C ILE A 68 10.88 11.15 3.74
N ALA A 69 11.39 10.30 2.85
CA ALA A 69 12.19 9.14 3.20
C ALA A 69 13.43 9.47 4.04
N THR A 70 14.19 10.46 3.63
CA THR A 70 15.40 10.91 4.35
C THR A 70 15.08 11.53 5.72
N PRO A 71 14.11 12.45 5.85
CA PRO A 71 13.62 12.92 7.15
C PRO A 71 13.15 11.80 8.09
N ILE A 72 12.40 10.84 7.59
CA ILE A 72 11.94 9.67 8.37
C ILE A 72 13.13 8.83 8.83
N SER A 73 14.10 8.58 7.94
CA SER A 73 15.32 7.84 8.27
C SER A 73 16.12 8.52 9.39
N ALA A 74 16.33 9.83 9.27
CA ALA A 74 17.05 10.60 10.28
C ALA A 74 16.29 10.67 11.62
N MET A 75 14.94 10.72 11.58
CA MET A 75 14.10 10.75 12.78
C MET A 75 14.10 9.41 13.53
N LEU A 76 13.96 8.29 12.83
CA LEU A 76 13.78 6.98 13.45
C LEU A 76 15.10 6.25 13.74
N TYR A 77 16.10 6.44 12.88
CA TYR A 77 17.35 5.68 12.92
C TYR A 77 18.58 6.56 13.18
N ALA A 78 18.39 7.85 13.44
CA ALA A 78 19.45 8.84 13.64
C ALA A 78 20.47 8.89 12.48
N THR A 79 20.09 8.42 11.29
CA THR A 79 20.91 8.47 10.07
C THR A 79 20.06 8.80 8.84
N PRO A 80 20.48 9.72 7.96
CA PRO A 80 19.81 10.00 6.70
C PRO A 80 20.07 8.94 5.63
N ASP A 81 21.08 8.09 5.80
CA ASP A 81 21.65 7.22 4.77
C ASP A 81 20.69 6.11 4.29
N ALA A 82 19.73 5.71 5.13
CA ALA A 82 18.72 4.75 4.73
C ALA A 82 17.59 5.37 3.86
N GLY A 83 17.53 6.70 3.76
CA GLY A 83 16.53 7.44 3.00
C GLY A 83 16.31 6.92 1.57
N PRO A 84 17.36 6.80 0.73
CA PRO A 84 17.23 6.30 -0.63
C PRO A 84 16.64 4.87 -0.70
N CYS A 85 17.03 3.98 0.23
CA CYS A 85 16.46 2.64 0.31
C CYS A 85 14.99 2.67 0.69
N ILE A 86 14.60 3.52 1.66
CA ILE A 86 13.20 3.71 2.07
C ILE A 86 12.37 4.26 0.92
N ALA A 87 12.88 5.26 0.19
CA ALA A 87 12.18 5.86 -0.95
C ALA A 87 11.88 4.82 -2.04
N VAL A 88 12.85 4.00 -2.42
CA VAL A 88 12.65 2.95 -3.43
C VAL A 88 11.71 1.87 -2.90
N MET A 89 11.94 1.36 -1.69
CA MET A 89 11.12 0.29 -1.13
C MET A 89 9.70 0.71 -0.78
N SER A 90 9.44 2.00 -0.58
CA SER A 90 8.08 2.49 -0.29
C SER A 90 7.08 2.12 -1.36
N PHE A 91 7.49 2.05 -2.65
CA PHE A 91 6.63 1.57 -3.73
C PHE A 91 6.17 0.12 -3.53
N GLY A 92 6.99 -0.69 -2.88
CA GLY A 92 6.67 -2.06 -2.48
C GLY A 92 5.46 -2.17 -1.55
N VAL A 93 5.16 -1.12 -0.76
CA VAL A 93 3.97 -1.11 0.13
C VAL A 93 2.68 -1.29 -0.66
N PHE A 94 2.52 -0.55 -1.76
CA PHE A 94 1.36 -0.68 -2.64
C PHE A 94 1.30 -2.06 -3.30
N LEU A 95 2.41 -2.51 -3.87
CA LEU A 95 2.49 -3.81 -4.56
C LEU A 95 2.22 -4.98 -3.61
N LEU A 96 2.81 -4.93 -2.42
CA LEU A 96 2.61 -5.95 -1.38
C LEU A 96 1.16 -5.97 -0.88
N GLY A 97 0.52 -4.81 -0.75
CA GLY A 97 -0.91 -4.73 -0.39
C GLY A 97 -1.80 -5.44 -1.42
N VAL A 98 -1.58 -5.19 -2.72
CA VAL A 98 -2.29 -5.89 -3.81
C VAL A 98 -2.01 -7.38 -3.78
N GLN A 99 -0.75 -7.79 -3.61
CA GLN A 99 -0.35 -9.19 -3.51
C GLN A 99 -1.05 -9.90 -2.35
N GLN A 100 -1.07 -9.31 -1.16
CA GLN A 100 -1.66 -9.92 0.05
C GLN A 100 -3.16 -10.13 -0.12
N VAL A 101 -3.91 -9.12 -0.57
CA VAL A 101 -5.36 -9.22 -0.79
C VAL A 101 -5.67 -10.29 -1.84
N THR A 102 -5.00 -10.27 -2.98
CA THR A 102 -5.22 -11.26 -4.04
C THR A 102 -4.86 -12.69 -3.61
N THR A 103 -3.82 -12.83 -2.80
CA THR A 103 -3.45 -14.11 -2.17
C THR A 103 -4.57 -14.62 -1.27
N GLY A 104 -5.10 -13.78 -0.37
CA GLY A 104 -6.19 -14.14 0.54
C GLY A 104 -7.46 -14.59 -0.22
N VAL A 105 -7.80 -13.89 -1.31
CA VAL A 105 -8.94 -14.25 -2.15
C VAL A 105 -8.72 -15.61 -2.83
N LEU A 106 -7.55 -15.86 -3.44
CA LEU A 106 -7.23 -17.13 -4.08
C LEU A 106 -7.22 -18.29 -3.08
N GLN A 107 -6.69 -18.07 -1.88
CA GLN A 107 -6.72 -19.06 -0.80
C GLN A 107 -8.16 -19.36 -0.36
N GLY A 108 -9.00 -18.34 -0.17
CA GLY A 108 -10.42 -18.49 0.15
C GLY A 108 -11.21 -19.22 -0.94
N MET A 109 -10.78 -19.11 -2.20
CA MET A 109 -11.34 -19.89 -3.33
C MET A 109 -10.87 -21.36 -3.35
N GLY A 110 -10.08 -21.81 -2.38
CA GLY A 110 -9.47 -23.14 -2.35
C GLY A 110 -8.34 -23.34 -3.36
N LYS A 111 -7.81 -22.25 -3.94
CA LYS A 111 -6.73 -22.28 -4.94
C LYS A 111 -5.36 -21.94 -4.32
N THR A 112 -5.06 -22.56 -3.18
CA THR A 112 -3.85 -22.26 -2.37
C THR A 112 -2.52 -22.51 -3.10
N ALA A 113 -2.50 -23.46 -4.03
CA ALA A 113 -1.32 -23.76 -4.83
C ALA A 113 -0.92 -22.61 -5.77
N ILE A 114 -1.88 -21.79 -6.22
CA ILE A 114 -1.61 -20.71 -7.18
C ILE A 114 -0.77 -19.60 -6.56
N PRO A 115 -1.14 -18.97 -5.43
CA PRO A 115 -0.29 -17.97 -4.79
C PRO A 115 1.09 -18.52 -4.41
N PHE A 116 1.17 -19.79 -4.02
CA PHE A 116 2.45 -20.43 -3.71
C PHE A 116 3.36 -20.50 -4.95
N ILE A 117 2.84 -20.99 -6.08
CA ILE A 117 3.61 -21.06 -7.34
C ILE A 117 4.01 -19.66 -7.79
N ASN A 118 3.09 -18.69 -7.73
CA ASN A 118 3.36 -17.30 -8.09
C ASN A 118 4.46 -16.68 -7.22
N MET A 119 4.48 -17.00 -5.92
CA MET A 119 5.53 -16.59 -4.99
C MET A 119 6.89 -17.20 -5.35
N VAL A 120 6.94 -18.47 -5.75
CA VAL A 120 8.20 -19.12 -6.20
C VAL A 120 8.71 -18.46 -7.48
N ILE A 121 7.81 -18.16 -8.43
CA ILE A 121 8.18 -17.46 -9.67
C ILE A 121 8.71 -16.06 -9.35
N SER A 122 8.02 -15.30 -8.53
CA SER A 122 8.41 -13.93 -8.18
C SER A 122 9.73 -13.90 -7.42
N ALA A 123 9.94 -14.83 -6.49
CA ALA A 123 11.22 -14.99 -5.79
C ALA A 123 12.38 -15.32 -6.74
N SER A 124 12.14 -16.15 -7.76
CA SER A 124 13.14 -16.43 -8.79
C SER A 124 13.50 -15.17 -9.59
N VAL A 125 12.50 -14.37 -9.97
CA VAL A 125 12.71 -13.07 -10.64
C VAL A 125 13.49 -12.12 -9.72
N LYS A 126 13.15 -12.05 -8.43
CA LYS A 126 13.90 -11.25 -7.45
C LYS A 126 15.36 -11.63 -7.37
N VAL A 127 15.68 -12.93 -7.30
CA VAL A 127 17.07 -13.40 -7.24
C VAL A 127 17.83 -12.99 -8.48
N LEU A 128 17.25 -13.21 -9.67
CA LEU A 128 17.87 -12.83 -10.94
C LEU A 128 18.10 -11.33 -11.06
N LEU A 129 17.08 -10.52 -10.71
CA LEU A 129 17.19 -9.06 -10.76
C LEU A 129 18.17 -8.54 -9.70
N SER A 130 18.13 -9.08 -8.49
CA SER A 130 19.05 -8.69 -7.42
C SER A 130 20.50 -8.95 -7.84
N TRP A 131 20.78 -10.14 -8.39
CA TRP A 131 22.12 -10.48 -8.87
C TRP A 131 22.62 -9.49 -9.94
N ASN A 132 21.80 -9.20 -10.95
CA ASN A 132 22.19 -8.31 -12.04
C ASN A 132 22.28 -6.84 -11.59
N LEU A 133 21.28 -6.35 -10.87
CA LEU A 133 21.22 -4.93 -10.51
C LEU A 133 22.23 -4.54 -9.42
N THR A 134 22.50 -5.42 -8.45
CA THR A 134 23.51 -5.12 -7.42
C THR A 134 24.94 -5.18 -7.94
N ALA A 135 25.19 -5.92 -9.04
CA ALA A 135 26.48 -5.94 -9.70
C ALA A 135 26.84 -4.62 -10.41
N LEU A 136 25.83 -3.78 -10.69
CA LEU A 136 26.04 -2.48 -11.32
C LEU A 136 26.46 -1.43 -10.28
N PRO A 137 27.65 -0.78 -10.40
CA PRO A 137 28.13 0.19 -9.41
C PRO A 137 27.15 1.35 -9.13
N ALA A 138 26.36 1.75 -10.14
CA ALA A 138 25.39 2.83 -10.04
C ALA A 138 24.16 2.45 -9.18
N TRP A 139 23.83 1.17 -9.04
CA TRP A 139 22.64 0.70 -8.35
C TRP A 139 22.94 0.11 -6.97
N GLY A 140 24.00 -0.70 -6.85
CA GLY A 140 24.41 -1.29 -5.58
C GLY A 140 23.23 -1.83 -4.75
N VAL A 141 23.08 -1.37 -3.51
CA VAL A 141 22.00 -1.79 -2.60
C VAL A 141 20.61 -1.37 -3.11
N LEU A 142 20.50 -0.28 -3.87
CA LEU A 142 19.22 0.13 -4.47
C LEU A 142 18.73 -0.89 -5.51
N GLY A 143 19.65 -1.60 -6.17
CA GLY A 143 19.31 -2.70 -7.06
C GLY A 143 18.56 -3.83 -6.34
N ALA A 144 18.97 -4.18 -5.13
CA ALA A 144 18.26 -5.14 -4.30
C ALA A 144 16.87 -4.63 -3.83
N ALA A 145 16.75 -3.32 -3.57
CA ALA A 145 15.47 -2.68 -3.26
C ALA A 145 14.49 -2.78 -4.44
N TRP A 146 14.94 -2.47 -5.65
CA TRP A 146 14.13 -2.62 -6.87
C TRP A 146 13.77 -4.08 -7.16
N ALA A 147 14.70 -5.02 -6.95
CA ALA A 147 14.42 -6.45 -7.08
C ALA A 147 13.33 -6.91 -6.10
N THR A 148 13.28 -6.35 -4.90
CA THR A 148 12.22 -6.63 -3.91
C THR A 148 10.87 -6.06 -4.36
N ASN A 149 10.85 -4.85 -4.94
CA ASN A 149 9.62 -4.31 -5.52
C ASN A 149 9.13 -5.15 -6.71
N ALA A 150 10.05 -5.65 -7.54
CA ALA A 150 9.71 -6.55 -8.65
C ALA A 150 9.12 -7.88 -8.16
N ASP A 151 9.63 -8.45 -7.05
CA ASP A 151 9.06 -9.62 -6.39
C ASP A 151 7.57 -9.40 -6.07
N PHE A 152 7.26 -8.37 -5.30
CA PHE A 152 5.88 -8.03 -4.95
C PHE A 152 5.01 -7.74 -6.18
N GLY A 153 5.56 -7.01 -7.15
CA GLY A 153 4.84 -6.67 -8.38
C GLY A 153 4.51 -7.88 -9.25
N VAL A 154 5.47 -8.76 -9.48
CA VAL A 154 5.28 -10.00 -10.25
C VAL A 154 4.24 -10.90 -9.59
N ALA A 155 4.35 -11.13 -8.27
CA ALA A 155 3.38 -11.92 -7.54
C ALA A 155 1.98 -11.31 -7.59
N ALA A 156 1.84 -9.97 -7.43
CA ALA A 156 0.57 -9.27 -7.51
C ALA A 156 -0.07 -9.41 -8.92
N VAL A 157 0.72 -9.19 -9.97
CA VAL A 157 0.24 -9.30 -11.36
C VAL A 157 -0.19 -10.72 -11.69
N LEU A 158 0.60 -11.72 -11.33
CA LEU A 158 0.25 -13.13 -11.54
C LEU A 158 -1.05 -13.50 -10.80
N ASN A 159 -1.19 -13.09 -9.54
CA ASN A 159 -2.41 -13.31 -8.78
C ASN A 159 -3.62 -12.65 -9.45
N LEU A 160 -3.51 -11.40 -9.93
CA LEU A 160 -4.57 -10.70 -10.64
C LEU A 160 -4.96 -11.41 -11.95
N ILE A 161 -3.97 -11.93 -12.71
CA ILE A 161 -4.22 -12.72 -13.93
C ILE A 161 -5.06 -13.97 -13.59
N PHE A 162 -4.72 -14.67 -12.51
CA PHE A 162 -5.51 -15.84 -12.10
C PHE A 162 -6.90 -15.46 -11.60
N LEU A 163 -7.06 -14.36 -10.86
CA LEU A 163 -8.37 -13.85 -10.46
C LEU A 163 -9.23 -13.47 -11.68
N TYR A 164 -8.63 -12.83 -12.68
CA TYR A 164 -9.31 -12.57 -13.95
C TYR A 164 -9.73 -13.88 -14.65
N LYS A 165 -8.86 -14.87 -14.71
CA LYS A 165 -9.14 -16.16 -15.34
C LYS A 165 -10.30 -16.91 -14.66
N TYR A 166 -10.35 -16.91 -13.32
CA TYR A 166 -11.35 -17.68 -12.58
C TYR A 166 -12.67 -16.93 -12.34
N ARG A 167 -12.61 -15.61 -12.19
CA ARG A 167 -13.76 -14.80 -11.79
C ARG A 167 -13.98 -13.54 -12.62
N ARG A 168 -13.20 -13.34 -13.68
CA ARG A 168 -13.24 -12.11 -14.50
C ARG A 168 -13.08 -10.84 -13.67
N TYR A 169 -12.39 -10.94 -12.53
CA TYR A 169 -12.11 -9.80 -11.68
C TYR A 169 -11.15 -8.85 -12.38
N THR A 170 -11.49 -7.57 -12.41
CA THR A 170 -10.62 -6.47 -12.84
C THR A 170 -10.56 -5.44 -11.72
N MET A 171 -9.34 -5.00 -11.41
CA MET A 171 -9.15 -3.94 -10.41
C MET A 171 -9.76 -2.63 -10.93
N ASP A 172 -10.46 -1.89 -10.05
CA ASP A 172 -11.00 -0.56 -10.38
C ASP A 172 -9.86 0.44 -10.54
N VAL A 173 -9.40 0.59 -11.80
CA VAL A 173 -8.30 1.47 -12.18
C VAL A 173 -8.64 2.93 -11.89
N LEU A 174 -9.89 3.35 -12.16
CA LEU A 174 -10.31 4.73 -11.94
C LEU A 174 -10.25 5.11 -10.47
N HIS A 175 -10.72 4.21 -9.59
CA HIS A 175 -10.61 4.40 -8.14
C HIS A 175 -9.14 4.47 -7.69
N THR A 176 -8.30 3.57 -8.18
CA THR A 176 -6.86 3.55 -7.87
C THR A 176 -6.18 4.85 -8.32
N VAL A 177 -6.46 5.35 -9.53
CA VAL A 177 -5.93 6.62 -10.02
C VAL A 177 -6.38 7.80 -9.14
N LYS A 178 -7.66 7.85 -8.73
CA LYS A 178 -8.14 8.88 -7.79
C LYS A 178 -7.35 8.89 -6.48
N LEU A 179 -7.04 7.71 -5.93
CA LEU A 179 -6.21 7.61 -4.72
C LEU A 179 -4.78 8.07 -4.95
N PHE A 180 -4.17 7.77 -6.11
CA PHE A 180 -2.85 8.30 -6.48
C PHE A 180 -2.85 9.83 -6.62
N VAL A 181 -3.89 10.42 -7.20
CA VAL A 181 -4.03 11.88 -7.28
C VAL A 181 -4.15 12.50 -5.89
N ALA A 182 -5.01 11.93 -5.03
CA ALA A 182 -5.15 12.39 -3.65
C ALA A 182 -3.84 12.27 -2.85
N ALA A 183 -3.13 11.15 -3.01
CA ALA A 183 -1.82 10.94 -2.38
C ALA A 183 -0.73 11.87 -2.96
N GLY A 184 -0.79 12.21 -4.24
CA GLY A 184 0.10 13.20 -4.86
C GLY A 184 -0.09 14.60 -4.25
N ILE A 185 -1.34 15.03 -4.07
CA ILE A 185 -1.67 16.29 -3.39
C ILE A 185 -1.16 16.27 -1.95
N MET A 186 -1.39 15.16 -1.24
CA MET A 186 -0.84 14.93 0.09
C MET A 186 0.69 15.03 0.10
N GLY A 187 1.37 14.39 -0.84
CA GLY A 187 2.84 14.40 -0.93
C GLY A 187 3.40 15.82 -1.12
N ALA A 188 2.78 16.61 -1.98
CA ALA A 188 3.16 18.02 -2.16
C ALA A 188 2.96 18.85 -0.87
N ALA A 189 1.83 18.64 -0.17
CA ALA A 189 1.56 19.30 1.10
C ALA A 189 2.55 18.88 2.20
N VAL A 190 2.92 17.59 2.25
CA VAL A 190 3.91 17.04 3.19
C VAL A 190 5.28 17.67 2.96
N LEU A 191 5.72 17.81 1.69
CA LEU A 191 6.99 18.50 1.35
C LEU A 191 6.97 19.95 1.81
N GLY A 192 5.92 20.69 1.47
CA GLY A 192 5.77 22.08 1.87
C GLY A 192 5.74 22.26 3.39
N ALA A 193 4.99 21.41 4.10
CA ALA A 193 4.91 21.43 5.55
C ALA A 193 6.24 21.08 6.22
N TYR A 194 6.98 20.09 5.68
CA TYR A 194 8.29 19.74 6.20
C TYR A 194 9.29 20.89 6.07
N HIS A 195 9.43 21.46 4.87
CA HIS A 195 10.37 22.57 4.64
C HIS A 195 9.96 23.82 5.43
N GLY A 196 8.66 24.15 5.48
CA GLY A 196 8.17 25.28 6.27
C GLY A 196 8.39 25.10 7.78
N ALA A 197 8.10 23.93 8.32
CA ALA A 197 8.35 23.65 9.74
C ALA A 197 9.85 23.60 10.06
N PHE A 198 10.67 23.01 9.19
CA PHE A 198 12.10 22.91 9.39
C PHE A 198 12.80 24.27 9.38
N SER A 199 12.36 25.21 8.55
CA SER A 199 12.91 26.58 8.50
C SER A 199 12.64 27.39 9.78
N ILE A 200 11.58 27.05 10.53
CA ILE A 200 11.19 27.74 11.76
C ILE A 200 11.75 27.03 12.99
N ILE A 201 11.60 25.72 13.05
CA ILE A 201 11.87 24.93 14.26
C ILE A 201 13.33 24.43 14.30
N HIS A 202 14.01 24.32 13.14
CA HIS A 202 15.35 23.76 12.98
C HIS A 202 15.54 22.35 13.59
N SER A 203 14.44 21.59 13.77
CA SER A 203 14.43 20.24 14.30
C SER A 203 13.82 19.29 13.28
N ASN A 204 14.61 18.30 12.80
CA ASN A 204 14.14 17.32 11.83
C ASN A 204 12.95 16.52 12.38
N THR A 205 13.03 16.07 13.64
CA THR A 205 11.98 15.23 14.25
C THR A 205 10.64 15.96 14.33
N LEU A 206 10.63 17.20 14.81
CA LEU A 206 9.41 17.99 14.94
C LEU A 206 8.83 18.37 13.57
N ALA A 207 9.69 18.74 12.62
CA ALA A 207 9.27 19.04 11.25
C ALA A 207 8.67 17.81 10.55
N THR A 208 9.27 16.64 10.73
CA THR A 208 8.75 15.38 10.16
C THR A 208 7.39 14.99 10.76
N LEU A 209 7.23 15.10 12.09
CA LEU A 209 5.95 14.82 12.76
C LEU A 209 4.88 15.81 12.31
N ALA A 210 5.19 17.11 12.23
CA ALA A 210 4.25 18.11 11.73
C ALA A 210 3.84 17.81 10.28
N ALA A 211 4.78 17.45 9.41
CA ALA A 211 4.52 17.09 8.03
C ALA A 211 3.62 15.84 7.91
N ILE A 212 3.82 14.82 8.75
CA ILE A 212 2.96 13.63 8.79
C ILE A 212 1.54 14.00 9.21
N CYS A 213 1.36 14.83 10.24
CA CYS A 213 0.05 15.29 10.69
C CYS A 213 -0.68 16.07 9.58
N VAL A 214 0.00 17.01 8.93
CA VAL A 214 -0.54 17.78 7.79
C VAL A 214 -0.91 16.84 6.65
N GLY A 215 -0.04 15.88 6.32
CA GLY A 215 -0.28 14.89 5.30
C GLY A 215 -1.56 14.08 5.56
N GLY A 216 -1.76 13.61 6.78
CA GLY A 216 -2.97 12.89 7.18
C GLY A 216 -4.24 13.71 6.97
N VAL A 217 -4.25 14.97 7.41
CA VAL A 217 -5.40 15.88 7.24
C VAL A 217 -5.67 16.16 5.76
N VAL A 218 -4.64 16.48 4.99
CA VAL A 218 -4.75 16.77 3.55
C VAL A 218 -5.25 15.55 2.78
N TYR A 219 -4.72 14.35 3.09
CA TYR A 219 -5.17 13.12 2.44
C TYR A 219 -6.64 12.82 2.72
N LEU A 220 -7.06 12.88 4.00
CA LEU A 220 -8.45 12.67 4.38
C LEU A 220 -9.39 13.67 3.69
N THR A 221 -8.98 14.93 3.60
CA THR A 221 -9.75 15.95 2.89
C THR A 221 -9.80 15.67 1.38
N ALA A 222 -8.65 15.32 0.77
CA ALA A 222 -8.56 15.06 -0.66
C ALA A 222 -9.41 13.86 -1.10
N ILE A 223 -9.42 12.74 -0.34
CA ILE A 223 -10.24 11.56 -0.68
C ILE A 223 -11.75 11.85 -0.61
N VAL A 224 -12.17 12.75 0.30
CA VAL A 224 -13.57 13.18 0.38
C VAL A 224 -13.93 14.08 -0.81
N VAL A 225 -13.11 15.07 -1.14
CA VAL A 225 -13.33 16.01 -2.25
C VAL A 225 -13.37 15.28 -3.60
N ILE A 226 -12.42 14.35 -3.84
CA ILE A 226 -12.33 13.57 -5.09
C ILE A 226 -13.40 12.46 -5.13
N ARG A 227 -14.18 12.29 -4.06
CA ARG A 227 -15.17 11.20 -3.92
C ARG A 227 -14.53 9.82 -4.18
N ALA A 228 -13.34 9.61 -3.59
CA ALA A 228 -12.62 8.34 -3.70
C ALA A 228 -13.12 7.29 -2.70
N VAL A 229 -13.82 7.68 -1.63
CA VAL A 229 -14.38 6.78 -0.62
C VAL A 229 -15.88 6.65 -0.83
N LYS A 230 -16.35 5.41 -0.98
CA LYS A 230 -17.78 5.12 -0.98
C LYS A 230 -18.25 4.89 0.46
N PRO A 231 -19.49 5.30 0.82
CA PRO A 231 -20.05 5.01 2.15
C PRO A 231 -19.99 3.52 2.53
N GLU A 232 -20.10 2.64 1.52
CA GLU A 232 -20.03 1.19 1.68
C GLU A 232 -18.64 0.70 2.14
N ASP A 233 -17.56 1.37 1.74
CA ASP A 233 -16.19 1.00 2.08
C ASP A 233 -15.90 1.23 3.57
N VAL A 234 -16.57 2.23 4.16
CA VAL A 234 -16.37 2.65 5.55
C VAL A 234 -17.30 1.92 6.52
N GLN A 235 -18.46 1.46 6.07
CA GLN A 235 -19.42 0.73 6.92
C GLN A 235 -18.84 -0.56 7.53
N GLY A 236 -17.84 -1.16 6.90
CA GLY A 236 -17.17 -2.37 7.37
C GLY A 236 -16.21 -2.15 8.57
N VAL A 237 -15.95 -0.90 8.97
CA VAL A 237 -15.03 -0.61 10.09
C VAL A 237 -15.77 -0.74 11.43
N PRO A 238 -15.34 -1.67 12.33
CA PRO A 238 -16.01 -1.87 13.61
C PRO A 238 -16.01 -0.59 14.47
N LYS A 239 -17.13 -0.28 15.12
CA LYS A 239 -17.37 0.85 16.04
C LYS A 239 -17.42 2.26 15.43
N ILE A 240 -16.72 2.54 14.34
CA ILE A 240 -16.59 3.91 13.79
C ILE A 240 -17.28 4.01 12.41
N GLY A 241 -17.44 2.89 11.72
CA GLY A 241 -17.98 2.80 10.36
C GLY A 241 -19.29 3.55 10.12
N PRO A 242 -20.34 3.37 10.94
CA PRO A 242 -21.61 4.06 10.73
C PRO A 242 -21.52 5.59 10.86
N LYS A 243 -20.68 6.09 11.79
CA LYS A 243 -20.47 7.54 11.99
C LYS A 243 -19.65 8.15 10.85
N LEU A 244 -18.64 7.44 10.37
CA LEU A 244 -17.82 7.88 9.23
C LEU A 244 -18.62 7.83 7.92
N ALA A 245 -19.43 6.80 7.70
CA ALA A 245 -20.30 6.70 6.54
C ALA A 245 -21.31 7.88 6.48
N ALA A 246 -21.94 8.21 7.60
CA ALA A 246 -22.84 9.37 7.70
C ALA A 246 -22.11 10.72 7.49
N ALA A 247 -20.85 10.83 7.92
CA ALA A 247 -20.03 12.03 7.68
C ALA A 247 -19.63 12.15 6.20
N VAL A 248 -19.24 11.05 5.56
CA VAL A 248 -18.91 11.00 4.13
C VAL A 248 -20.15 11.33 3.29
N GLU A 249 -21.32 10.80 3.65
CA GLU A 249 -22.58 11.07 2.97
C GLU A 249 -22.99 12.55 3.08
N LYS A 250 -22.92 13.14 4.28
CA LYS A 250 -23.20 14.57 4.49
C LYS A 250 -22.24 15.49 3.72
N LEU A 251 -20.96 15.14 3.62
CA LEU A 251 -19.98 15.92 2.89
C LEU A 251 -20.12 15.74 1.38
N SER A 252 -20.51 14.56 0.89
CA SER A 252 -20.75 14.31 -0.54
C SER A 252 -22.02 14.97 -1.08
N PHE A 253 -23.00 15.30 -0.21
CA PHE A 253 -24.23 16.02 -0.58
C PHE A 253 -24.07 17.55 -0.58
N LYS A 254 -22.99 18.09 0.00
CA LYS A 254 -22.77 19.54 0.15
C LYS A 254 -21.80 20.15 -0.88
N ILE A 255 -21.20 19.33 -1.73
CA ILE A 255 -20.32 19.72 -2.84
C ILE A 255 -20.85 19.14 -4.15
#